data_4388f58f6e6dd0db71e52018495ac8a2
#
_entry.id   4388f58f6e6dd0db71e52018495ac8a2
#
_cell.length_a   1.000
_cell.length_b   1.000
_cell.length_c   1.000
_cell.angle_alpha   90.00
_cell.angle_beta   90.00
_cell.angle_gamma   90.00
#
_symmetry.space_group_name_H-M   'P 1'
#
loop_
_entity.id
_entity.type
_entity.pdbx_description
1 polymer ?
#
loop_
_entity_poly.entity_id
_entity_poly.type
_entity_poly.pdbx_seq_one_letter_code
_entity_poly.pdbx_strand_id
1 'polypeptide(L)'
;MSFATMARRAAAVAVLALALALPVAAAQAGVPVTVRTDGAGSAAVYTVGITPQGTAPAPAQTSLQIKNGGTAYFTGLSFDEPGDYTYRVAQAKGSAPYTSYDARAYTVTVRVTTRPDGTLRTELWAVRDGETAKADSLVFVNRYDPPARPAKPKTPTLPQTGDDFPLEALAAAMCAAVVGFGTAFKKRK
;
A
#
# COMPACT_ATOMS: atom_id res chain seq x y z
N MET A 1 -59.19 40.65 -71.02
CA MET A 1 -57.80 40.95 -70.71
C MET A 1 -57.53 40.35 -69.33
N SER A 2 -56.81 39.21 -69.30
CA SER A 2 -56.60 38.48 -68.05
C SER A 2 -55.11 38.64 -67.67
N PHE A 3 -54.86 39.19 -66.52
CA PHE A 3 -53.50 39.26 -65.95
C PHE A 3 -53.28 38.03 -65.05
N ALA A 4 -52.47 37.15 -65.58
CA ALA A 4 -52.00 35.99 -64.80
C ALA A 4 -50.88 36.39 -63.83
N THR A 5 -51.21 36.38 -62.56
CA THR A 5 -50.26 36.65 -61.47
C THR A 5 -49.41 35.43 -61.21
N MET A 6 -48.15 35.45 -61.64
CA MET A 6 -47.17 34.38 -61.26
C MET A 6 -46.73 34.53 -59.78
N ALA A 7 -47.28 33.65 -58.96
CA ALA A 7 -46.77 33.51 -57.57
C ALA A 7 -45.47 32.71 -57.60
N ARG A 8 -44.36 33.37 -57.35
CA ARG A 8 -43.05 32.71 -57.06
C ARG A 8 -43.07 32.15 -55.65
N ARG A 9 -43.16 30.81 -55.54
CA ARG A 9 -42.94 30.08 -54.30
C ARG A 9 -41.46 30.04 -54.04
N ALA A 10 -40.94 30.85 -53.11
CA ALA A 10 -39.61 30.68 -52.57
C ALA A 10 -39.64 29.51 -51.56
N ALA A 11 -39.06 28.37 -51.92
CA ALA A 11 -38.82 27.31 -50.98
C ALA A 11 -37.62 27.64 -50.12
N ALA A 12 -37.85 28.03 -48.87
CA ALA A 12 -36.80 28.18 -47.88
C ALA A 12 -36.34 26.77 -47.42
N VAL A 13 -35.19 26.34 -47.87
CA VAL A 13 -34.53 25.13 -47.34
C VAL A 13 -33.90 25.50 -46.02
N ALA A 14 -34.59 25.17 -44.91
CA ALA A 14 -34.01 25.23 -43.57
C ALA A 14 -33.06 24.05 -43.42
N VAL A 15 -31.76 24.28 -43.55
CA VAL A 15 -30.73 23.31 -43.18
C VAL A 15 -30.67 23.25 -41.67
N LEU A 16 -31.35 22.28 -41.08
CA LEU A 16 -31.22 21.96 -39.67
C LEU A 16 -29.87 21.26 -39.48
N ALA A 17 -28.83 22.02 -39.07
CA ALA A 17 -27.54 21.47 -38.66
C ALA A 17 -27.76 20.76 -37.32
N LEU A 18 -27.98 19.44 -37.36
CA LEU A 18 -27.96 18.58 -36.22
C LEU A 18 -26.51 18.45 -35.76
N ALA A 19 -26.09 19.27 -34.80
CA ALA A 19 -24.79 19.15 -34.17
C ALA A 19 -24.84 17.81 -33.39
N LEU A 20 -24.22 16.76 -33.94
CA LEU A 20 -23.90 15.55 -33.22
C LEU A 20 -22.88 15.90 -32.14
N ALA A 21 -23.34 16.19 -30.94
CA ALA A 21 -22.50 16.30 -29.77
C ALA A 21 -21.92 14.89 -29.54
N LEU A 22 -20.67 14.69 -29.93
CA LEU A 22 -19.94 13.47 -29.56
C LEU A 22 -19.82 13.46 -28.04
N PRO A 23 -20.09 12.32 -27.38
CA PRO A 23 -19.93 12.24 -25.94
C PRO A 23 -18.44 12.47 -25.62
N VAL A 24 -18.15 13.50 -24.85
CA VAL A 24 -16.80 13.70 -24.29
C VAL A 24 -16.55 12.57 -23.32
N ALA A 25 -15.47 11.83 -23.53
CA ALA A 25 -15.09 10.76 -22.63
C ALA A 25 -14.78 11.34 -21.25
N ALA A 26 -15.35 10.77 -20.21
CA ALA A 26 -15.11 11.18 -18.83
C ALA A 26 -13.64 11.09 -18.48
N ALA A 27 -13.10 12.11 -17.81
CA ALA A 27 -11.74 12.07 -17.30
C ALA A 27 -11.67 11.17 -16.08
N GLN A 28 -10.63 10.36 -15.98
CA GLN A 28 -10.39 9.48 -14.85
C GLN A 28 -9.25 9.98 -13.99
N ALA A 29 -9.36 9.77 -12.67
CA ALA A 29 -8.26 10.00 -11.74
C ALA A 29 -8.08 8.83 -10.79
N GLY A 30 -6.84 8.65 -10.32
CA GLY A 30 -6.49 7.72 -9.26
C GLY A 30 -5.76 8.46 -8.15
N VAL A 31 -6.15 8.24 -6.90
CA VAL A 31 -5.51 8.87 -5.73
C VAL A 31 -4.61 7.86 -5.04
N PRO A 32 -3.27 8.00 -5.12
CA PRO A 32 -2.34 7.13 -4.43
C PRO A 32 -2.33 7.41 -2.93
N VAL A 33 -2.35 6.36 -2.13
CA VAL A 33 -2.24 6.44 -0.68
C VAL A 33 -1.18 5.46 -0.22
N THR A 34 -0.22 5.94 0.56
CA THR A 34 0.82 5.11 1.17
C THR A 34 0.59 5.04 2.67
N VAL A 35 0.63 3.83 3.21
CA VAL A 35 0.65 3.59 4.65
C VAL A 35 2.01 3.01 5.02
N ARG A 36 2.61 3.53 6.08
CA ARG A 36 3.85 3.03 6.68
C ARG A 36 3.60 2.62 8.11
N THR A 37 4.35 1.64 8.58
CA THR A 37 4.35 1.22 9.98
C THR A 37 5.77 1.23 10.50
N ASP A 38 6.04 2.08 11.49
CA ASP A 38 7.28 2.08 12.22
C ASP A 38 7.21 0.99 13.29
N GLY A 39 8.24 0.19 13.40
CA GLY A 39 8.29 -1.01 14.24
C GLY A 39 8.12 -2.31 13.45
N ALA A 40 8.82 -3.35 13.88
CA ALA A 40 8.84 -4.64 13.20
C ALA A 40 7.76 -5.59 13.71
N GLY A 41 7.20 -6.40 12.80
CA GLY A 41 6.27 -7.48 13.14
C GLY A 41 4.81 -7.08 13.28
N SER A 42 4.43 -5.87 12.85
CA SER A 42 3.01 -5.51 12.78
C SER A 42 2.26 -6.39 11.79
N ALA A 43 1.08 -6.87 12.20
CA ALA A 43 0.12 -7.57 11.33
C ALA A 43 -1.17 -6.75 11.14
N ALA A 44 -1.14 -5.46 11.46
CA ALA A 44 -2.31 -4.59 11.40
C ALA A 44 -2.80 -4.40 9.96
N VAL A 45 -4.11 -4.31 9.82
CA VAL A 45 -4.78 -3.87 8.60
C VAL A 45 -5.23 -2.43 8.83
N TYR A 46 -4.83 -1.55 7.94
CA TYR A 46 -5.15 -0.13 7.98
C TYR A 46 -6.26 0.16 6.98
N THR A 47 -7.31 0.81 7.45
CA THR A 47 -8.42 1.24 6.58
C THR A 47 -8.28 2.72 6.31
N VAL A 48 -8.14 3.10 5.06
CA VAL A 48 -8.13 4.50 4.62
C VAL A 48 -9.40 4.77 3.84
N GLY A 49 -10.10 5.82 4.21
CA GLY A 49 -11.34 6.24 3.55
C GLY A 49 -11.13 7.49 2.69
N ILE A 50 -11.94 7.61 1.63
CA ILE A 50 -12.08 8.80 0.81
C ILE A 50 -13.54 9.26 0.83
N THR A 51 -13.75 10.54 1.09
CA THR A 51 -15.09 11.14 1.16
C THR A 51 -15.15 12.34 0.22
N PRO A 52 -16.10 12.39 -0.72
CA PRO A 52 -16.29 13.55 -1.58
C PRO A 52 -16.75 14.77 -0.78
N GLN A 53 -16.36 15.94 -1.20
CA GLN A 53 -16.77 17.22 -0.61
C GLN A 53 -17.44 18.10 -1.67
N GLY A 54 -18.45 18.86 -1.26
CA GLY A 54 -19.20 19.73 -2.15
C GLY A 54 -19.90 18.95 -3.28
N THR A 55 -19.59 19.34 -4.52
CA THR A 55 -20.14 18.72 -5.74
C THR A 55 -19.28 17.61 -6.32
N ALA A 56 -18.23 17.18 -5.61
CA ALA A 56 -17.36 16.13 -6.10
C ALA A 56 -18.12 14.79 -6.29
N PRO A 57 -17.95 14.10 -7.43
CA PRO A 57 -18.61 12.85 -7.68
C PRO A 57 -18.14 11.76 -6.68
N ALA A 58 -19.04 10.88 -6.30
CA ALA A 58 -18.69 9.78 -5.41
C ALA A 58 -17.72 8.81 -6.11
N PRO A 59 -16.60 8.44 -5.49
CA PRO A 59 -15.71 7.43 -6.04
C PRO A 59 -16.37 6.04 -6.01
N ALA A 60 -16.03 5.20 -6.97
CA ALA A 60 -16.53 3.81 -7.01
C ALA A 60 -16.06 3.00 -5.78
N GLN A 61 -14.89 3.33 -5.24
CA GLN A 61 -14.35 2.73 -4.04
C GLN A 61 -14.12 3.81 -2.99
N THR A 62 -14.78 3.69 -1.84
CA THR A 62 -14.72 4.68 -0.75
C THR A 62 -13.73 4.32 0.35
N SER A 63 -13.21 3.08 0.37
CA SER A 63 -12.24 2.64 1.36
C SER A 63 -11.22 1.67 0.79
N LEU A 64 -10.00 1.74 1.31
CA LEU A 64 -8.88 0.83 1.01
C LEU A 64 -8.47 0.12 2.28
N GLN A 65 -8.17 -1.17 2.17
CA GLN A 65 -7.55 -1.94 3.25
C GLN A 65 -6.10 -2.27 2.87
N ILE A 66 -5.16 -1.81 3.68
CA ILE A 66 -3.72 -1.96 3.43
C ILE A 66 -3.13 -2.76 4.59
N LYS A 67 -2.66 -3.97 4.31
CA LYS A 67 -2.08 -4.87 5.31
C LYS A 67 -0.59 -4.58 5.47
N ASN A 68 -0.14 -4.42 6.71
CA ASN A 68 1.27 -4.21 7.10
C ASN A 68 1.93 -2.94 6.52
N GLY A 69 1.20 -2.15 5.74
CA GLY A 69 1.73 -1.00 5.01
C GLY A 69 1.89 -1.26 3.52
N GLY A 70 2.20 -0.22 2.77
CA GLY A 70 2.31 -0.24 1.31
C GLY A 70 1.54 0.89 0.65
N THR A 71 1.47 0.86 -0.67
CA THR A 71 0.73 1.84 -1.47
C THR A 71 -0.47 1.18 -2.14
N ALA A 72 -1.63 1.82 -2.05
CA ALA A 72 -2.83 1.46 -2.76
C ALA A 72 -3.45 2.69 -3.42
N TYR A 73 -4.42 2.49 -4.32
CA TYR A 73 -5.01 3.56 -5.12
C TYR A 73 -6.52 3.55 -4.98
N PHE A 74 -7.11 4.69 -4.68
CA PHE A 74 -8.52 4.91 -4.96
C PHE A 74 -8.67 5.09 -6.47
N THR A 75 -9.45 4.22 -7.08
CA THR A 75 -9.72 4.22 -8.51
C THR A 75 -11.19 4.52 -8.79
N GLY A 76 -11.54 4.77 -10.05
CA GLY A 76 -12.92 5.01 -10.46
C GLY A 76 -13.45 6.39 -10.06
N LEU A 77 -12.58 7.39 -9.89
CA LEU A 77 -12.98 8.78 -9.87
C LEU A 77 -13.19 9.24 -11.31
N SER A 78 -14.43 9.50 -11.68
CA SER A 78 -14.85 9.86 -13.04
C SER A 78 -15.47 11.24 -13.07
N PHE A 79 -15.06 12.05 -14.03
CA PHE A 79 -15.46 13.46 -14.15
C PHE A 79 -15.93 13.75 -15.57
N ASP A 80 -17.15 14.23 -15.70
CA ASP A 80 -17.77 14.54 -16.99
C ASP A 80 -17.63 16.03 -17.36
N GLU A 81 -17.29 16.89 -16.39
CA GLU A 81 -17.21 18.32 -16.56
C GLU A 81 -15.89 18.90 -16.00
N PRO A 82 -15.40 20.01 -16.58
CA PRO A 82 -14.29 20.76 -16.00
C PRO A 82 -14.66 21.34 -14.63
N GLY A 83 -13.69 21.38 -13.71
CA GLY A 83 -13.89 21.92 -12.37
C GLY A 83 -12.82 21.48 -11.39
N ASP A 84 -12.88 22.00 -10.17
CA ASP A 84 -12.06 21.59 -9.04
C ASP A 84 -12.92 20.74 -8.09
N TYR A 85 -12.57 19.48 -7.95
CA TYR A 85 -13.28 18.51 -7.12
C TYR A 85 -12.44 18.15 -5.90
N THR A 86 -13.02 18.26 -4.71
CA THR A 86 -12.29 18.05 -3.47
C THR A 86 -12.76 16.79 -2.77
N TYR A 87 -11.80 16.08 -2.18
CA TYR A 87 -12.02 14.86 -1.41
C TYR A 87 -11.24 14.92 -0.10
N ARG A 88 -11.85 14.44 0.97
CA ARG A 88 -11.16 14.22 2.24
C ARG A 88 -10.68 12.78 2.30
N VAL A 89 -9.38 12.59 2.52
CA VAL A 89 -8.77 11.28 2.71
C VAL A 89 -8.24 11.17 4.12
N ALA A 90 -8.69 10.15 4.86
CA ALA A 90 -8.31 9.95 6.25
C ALA A 90 -8.18 8.45 6.56
N GLN A 91 -7.28 8.13 7.48
CA GLN A 91 -7.17 6.78 8.01
C GLN A 91 -8.16 6.59 9.17
N ALA A 92 -8.88 5.48 9.18
CA ALA A 92 -9.71 5.09 10.29
C ALA A 92 -8.85 4.58 11.44
N LYS A 93 -9.21 4.96 12.68
CA LYS A 93 -8.58 4.37 13.87
C LYS A 93 -9.00 2.91 13.99
N GLY A 94 -8.05 2.01 14.01
CA GLY A 94 -8.27 0.59 14.23
C GLY A 94 -8.12 0.19 15.71
N SER A 95 -8.15 -1.12 15.96
CA SER A 95 -8.06 -1.72 17.30
C SER A 95 -6.91 -2.72 17.45
N ALA A 96 -5.95 -2.75 16.52
CA ALA A 96 -4.82 -3.67 16.65
C ALA A 96 -3.98 -3.33 17.89
N PRO A 97 -3.62 -4.34 18.70
CA PRO A 97 -2.85 -4.11 19.93
C PRO A 97 -1.49 -3.50 19.60
N TYR A 98 -1.00 -2.69 20.54
CA TYR A 98 0.31 -2.03 20.43
C TYR A 98 0.49 -1.15 19.19
N THR A 99 -0.63 -0.73 18.55
CA THR A 99 -0.59 0.07 17.35
C THR A 99 -1.15 1.47 17.61
N SER A 100 -0.33 2.49 17.36
CA SER A 100 -0.76 3.89 17.32
C SER A 100 -1.07 4.26 15.87
N TYR A 101 -2.31 4.71 15.64
CA TYR A 101 -2.82 5.03 14.31
C TYR A 101 -2.60 6.50 13.99
N ASP A 102 -2.22 6.78 12.75
CA ASP A 102 -2.09 8.14 12.23
C ASP A 102 -3.48 8.82 12.18
N ALA A 103 -3.62 9.96 12.84
CA ALA A 103 -4.85 10.73 12.88
C ALA A 103 -4.90 11.86 11.84
N ARG A 104 -3.87 12.00 11.01
CA ARG A 104 -3.81 13.02 9.97
C ARG A 104 -4.87 12.77 8.91
N ALA A 105 -5.29 13.85 8.25
CA ALA A 105 -6.13 13.77 7.07
C ALA A 105 -5.59 14.70 5.99
N TYR A 106 -6.01 14.46 4.77
CA TYR A 106 -5.62 15.22 3.60
C TYR A 106 -6.85 15.68 2.84
N THR A 107 -6.82 16.92 2.37
CA THR A 107 -7.74 17.40 1.35
C THR A 107 -7.07 17.24 -0.01
N VAL A 108 -7.62 16.35 -0.81
CA VAL A 108 -7.18 16.07 -2.18
C VAL A 108 -8.02 16.89 -3.14
N THR A 109 -7.39 17.65 -4.03
CA THR A 109 -8.07 18.37 -5.10
C THR A 109 -7.74 17.71 -6.43
N VAL A 110 -8.78 17.39 -7.19
CA VAL A 110 -8.68 16.95 -8.57
C VAL A 110 -9.20 18.10 -9.45
N ARG A 111 -8.29 18.72 -10.19
CA ARG A 111 -8.64 19.74 -11.19
C ARG A 111 -8.84 19.06 -12.52
N VAL A 112 -10.00 19.28 -13.09
CA VAL A 112 -10.37 18.82 -14.44
C VAL A 112 -10.38 20.00 -15.38
N THR A 113 -9.65 19.93 -16.47
CA THR A 113 -9.56 20.97 -17.48
C THR A 113 -9.81 20.40 -18.87
N THR A 114 -10.36 21.22 -19.76
CA THR A 114 -10.57 20.86 -21.17
C THR A 114 -9.29 21.13 -21.97
N ARG A 115 -8.85 20.17 -22.76
CA ARG A 115 -7.77 20.34 -23.72
C ARG A 115 -8.25 21.00 -25.01
N PRO A 116 -7.33 21.52 -25.86
CA PRO A 116 -7.70 22.11 -27.13
C PRO A 116 -8.47 21.18 -28.09
N ASP A 117 -8.28 19.87 -27.93
CA ASP A 117 -8.98 18.82 -28.70
C ASP A 117 -10.38 18.50 -28.14
N GLY A 118 -10.82 19.20 -27.10
CA GLY A 118 -12.10 18.98 -26.43
C GLY A 118 -12.10 17.85 -25.40
N THR A 119 -11.00 17.09 -25.25
CA THR A 119 -10.91 16.04 -24.21
C THR A 119 -10.65 16.63 -22.83
N LEU A 120 -11.04 15.91 -21.77
CA LEU A 120 -10.77 16.29 -20.40
C LEU A 120 -9.43 15.71 -19.93
N ARG A 121 -8.73 16.46 -19.06
CA ARG A 121 -7.55 15.99 -18.37
C ARG A 121 -7.66 16.32 -16.88
N THR A 122 -7.02 15.49 -16.03
CA THR A 122 -6.97 15.67 -14.59
C THR A 122 -5.58 16.06 -14.11
N GLU A 123 -5.53 16.95 -13.11
CA GLU A 123 -4.36 17.25 -12.30
C GLU A 123 -4.73 17.01 -10.83
N LEU A 124 -3.83 16.43 -10.04
CA LEU A 124 -4.10 16.06 -8.67
C LEU A 124 -3.03 16.64 -7.74
N TRP A 125 -3.46 17.21 -6.62
CA TRP A 125 -2.58 17.56 -5.50
C TRP A 125 -3.31 17.35 -4.19
N ALA A 126 -2.55 17.26 -3.10
CA ALA A 126 -3.08 17.13 -1.76
C ALA A 126 -2.54 18.21 -0.84
N VAL A 127 -3.31 18.58 0.16
CA VAL A 127 -2.89 19.42 1.28
C VAL A 127 -3.24 18.70 2.55
N ARG A 128 -2.29 18.62 3.50
CA ARG A 128 -2.56 18.04 4.81
C ARG A 128 -3.41 18.99 5.62
N ASP A 129 -4.38 18.47 6.35
CA ASP A 129 -5.23 19.28 7.23
C ASP A 129 -4.37 20.08 8.22
N GLY A 130 -4.65 21.38 8.30
CA GLY A 130 -3.90 22.34 9.11
C GLY A 130 -2.61 22.89 8.46
N GLU A 131 -2.27 22.45 7.25
CA GLU A 131 -1.15 22.97 6.46
C GLU A 131 -1.66 23.72 5.22
N THR A 132 -0.79 24.54 4.62
CA THR A 132 -1.08 25.27 3.36
C THR A 132 -0.21 24.76 2.21
N ALA A 133 0.87 24.07 2.52
CA ALA A 133 1.78 23.52 1.53
C ALA A 133 1.18 22.29 0.85
N LYS A 134 1.42 22.16 -0.45
CA LYS A 134 1.07 20.93 -1.18
C LYS A 134 1.92 19.79 -0.66
N ALA A 135 1.29 18.66 -0.37
CA ALA A 135 1.98 17.43 -0.03
C ALA A 135 2.35 16.68 -1.31
N ASP A 136 3.58 16.18 -1.37
CA ASP A 136 4.07 15.38 -2.51
C ASP A 136 3.37 14.02 -2.61
N SER A 137 2.85 13.52 -1.49
CA SER A 137 2.17 12.23 -1.43
C SER A 137 1.29 12.12 -0.18
N LEU A 138 0.24 11.29 -0.25
CA LEU A 138 -0.59 10.97 0.89
C LEU A 138 0.07 9.82 1.68
N VAL A 139 0.72 10.16 2.80
CA VAL A 139 1.44 9.18 3.61
C VAL A 139 0.90 9.18 5.03
N PHE A 140 0.37 8.05 5.46
CA PHE A 140 -0.01 7.78 6.84
C PHE A 140 1.09 6.96 7.53
N VAL A 141 1.56 7.43 8.69
CA VAL A 141 2.62 6.78 9.45
C VAL A 141 2.06 6.27 10.77
N ASN A 142 1.97 4.97 10.89
CA ASN A 142 1.53 4.29 12.11
C ASN A 142 2.75 3.81 12.89
N ARG A 143 2.58 3.58 14.19
CA ARG A 143 3.64 3.05 15.04
C ARG A 143 3.18 1.75 15.69
N TYR A 144 4.00 0.72 15.61
CA TYR A 144 3.82 -0.55 16.29
C TYR A 144 4.91 -0.71 17.36
N ASP A 145 4.49 -0.79 18.62
CA ASP A 145 5.38 -0.79 19.79
C ASP A 145 5.00 -1.92 20.76
N PRO A 146 5.28 -3.20 20.37
CA PRO A 146 4.96 -4.34 21.23
C PRO A 146 5.87 -4.37 22.45
N PRO A 147 5.44 -4.98 23.56
CA PRO A 147 6.31 -5.21 24.71
C PRO A 147 7.55 -6.03 24.29
N ALA A 148 8.67 -5.71 24.89
CA ALA A 148 9.91 -6.43 24.64
C ALA A 148 9.68 -7.94 24.81
N ARG A 149 10.01 -8.71 23.78
CA ARG A 149 9.96 -10.18 23.90
C ARG A 149 10.90 -10.62 25.03
N PRO A 150 10.44 -11.41 26.01
CA PRO A 150 11.33 -11.97 27.02
C PRO A 150 12.55 -12.58 26.36
N ALA A 151 13.72 -12.25 26.85
CA ALA A 151 14.95 -12.84 26.35
C ALA A 151 14.81 -14.37 26.41
N LYS A 152 15.07 -15.04 25.29
CA LYS A 152 15.09 -16.49 25.25
C LYS A 152 16.03 -16.96 26.38
N PRO A 153 15.59 -17.83 27.31
CA PRO A 153 16.47 -18.33 28.34
C PRO A 153 17.77 -18.79 27.66
N LYS A 154 18.90 -18.28 28.13
CA LYS A 154 20.19 -18.80 27.68
C LYS A 154 20.14 -20.27 28.01
N THR A 155 20.22 -21.14 27.01
CA THR A 155 20.41 -22.57 27.22
C THR A 155 21.57 -22.69 28.20
N PRO A 156 21.40 -23.32 29.38
CA PRO A 156 22.54 -23.55 30.27
C PRO A 156 23.59 -24.22 29.39
N THR A 157 24.73 -23.61 29.23
CA THR A 157 25.91 -24.33 28.75
C THR A 157 26.13 -25.38 29.81
N LEU A 158 25.90 -26.63 29.46
CA LEU A 158 26.32 -27.73 30.31
C LEU A 158 27.77 -27.44 30.70
N PRO A 159 28.14 -27.52 31.99
CA PRO A 159 29.53 -27.47 32.37
C PRO A 159 30.24 -28.45 31.45
N GLN A 160 31.16 -27.95 30.65
CA GLN A 160 32.07 -28.80 29.92
C GLN A 160 32.89 -29.45 31.05
N THR A 161 32.49 -30.62 31.52
CA THR A 161 33.35 -31.48 32.30
C THR A 161 34.47 -31.79 31.33
N GLY A 162 35.50 -30.98 31.38
CA GLY A 162 36.75 -31.22 30.68
C GLY A 162 37.45 -32.35 31.38
N ASP A 163 36.99 -33.54 31.15
CA ASP A 163 37.87 -34.71 31.21
C ASP A 163 38.77 -34.58 29.98
N ASP A 164 39.84 -33.79 30.13
CA ASP A 164 41.08 -33.99 29.38
C ASP A 164 41.66 -35.34 29.74
N PHE A 165 40.88 -36.41 29.51
CA PHE A 165 41.41 -37.74 29.53
C PHE A 165 42.13 -37.93 28.19
N PRO A 166 43.45 -37.91 28.18
CA PRO A 166 44.18 -38.11 26.94
C PRO A 166 43.84 -39.52 26.45
N LEU A 167 43.04 -39.61 25.39
CA LEU A 167 42.73 -40.88 24.71
C LEU A 167 43.98 -41.68 24.40
N GLU A 168 45.11 -41.03 24.26
CA GLU A 168 46.42 -41.62 24.07
C GLU A 168 46.89 -42.44 25.31
N ALA A 169 46.58 -41.98 26.52
CA ALA A 169 46.90 -42.72 27.75
C ALA A 169 46.08 -43.99 27.90
N LEU A 170 44.82 -43.99 27.45
CA LEU A 170 43.97 -45.18 27.46
C LEU A 170 44.41 -46.23 26.43
N ALA A 171 44.88 -45.80 25.27
CA ALA A 171 45.41 -46.66 24.22
C ALA A 171 46.71 -47.32 24.68
N ALA A 172 47.61 -46.60 25.38
CA ALA A 172 48.86 -47.12 25.94
C ALA A 172 48.59 -48.18 27.07
N ALA A 173 47.59 -47.93 27.92
CA ALA A 173 47.22 -48.84 28.96
C ALA A 173 46.64 -50.19 28.41
N MET A 174 45.87 -50.13 27.35
CA MET A 174 45.33 -51.30 26.70
C MET A 174 46.44 -52.14 25.97
N CYS A 175 47.39 -51.50 25.34
CA CYS A 175 48.48 -52.18 24.69
C CYS A 175 49.40 -52.91 25.72
N ALA A 176 49.62 -52.35 26.89
CA ALA A 176 50.41 -52.96 27.95
C ALA A 176 49.72 -54.25 28.53
N ALA A 177 48.38 -54.23 28.63
CA ALA A 177 47.61 -55.38 29.10
C ALA A 177 47.72 -56.62 28.14
N VAL A 178 47.72 -56.35 26.82
CA VAL A 178 47.81 -57.41 25.81
C VAL A 178 49.18 -58.08 25.79
N VAL A 179 50.25 -57.28 25.95
CA VAL A 179 51.62 -57.80 26.00
C VAL A 179 51.86 -58.62 27.33
N GLY A 180 51.27 -58.18 28.45
CA GLY A 180 51.37 -58.86 29.73
C GLY A 180 50.70 -60.27 29.73
N PHE A 181 49.61 -60.45 29.07
CA PHE A 181 48.91 -61.72 28.92
C PHE A 181 49.65 -62.71 28.02
N GLY A 182 50.33 -62.25 26.97
CA GLY A 182 51.07 -63.06 26.02
C GLY A 182 52.32 -63.74 26.68
N THR A 183 52.93 -63.11 27.64
CA THR A 183 54.15 -63.65 28.33
C THR A 183 53.80 -64.64 29.44
N ALA A 184 52.60 -64.58 30.04
CA ALA A 184 52.18 -65.53 31.10
C ALA A 184 51.85 -66.96 30.56
N PHE A 185 51.45 -67.04 29.30
CA PHE A 185 51.10 -68.37 28.67
C PHE A 185 52.34 -69.14 28.19
N LYS A 186 53.48 -68.52 28.07
CA LYS A 186 54.71 -69.22 27.59
C LYS A 186 55.54 -69.89 28.65
N LYS A 187 55.14 -69.84 29.92
CA LYS A 187 55.85 -70.44 31.04
C LYS A 187 55.26 -71.71 31.63
N ARG A 188 54.27 -72.30 30.96
CA ARG A 188 53.74 -73.63 31.36
C ARG A 188 53.83 -74.62 30.18
N LYS A 189 55.01 -75.09 29.91
CA LYS A 189 55.30 -76.40 29.33
C LYS A 189 56.57 -76.89 29.95
#